data_ae26968b77311e808e51074dbe34ba32
#
_entry.id   ae26968b77311e808e51074dbe34ba32
#
_cell.length_a   1.000
_cell.length_b   1.000
_cell.length_c   1.000
_cell.angle_alpha   90.00
_cell.angle_beta   90.00
_cell.angle_gamma   90.00
#
_symmetry.space_group_name_H-M   'P 1'
#
loop_
_entity.id
_entity.type
_entity.pdbx_description
1 polymer ?
#
loop_
_entity_poly.entity_id
_entity_poly.type
_entity_poly.pdbx_seq_one_letter_code
_entity_poly.pdbx_strand_id
1 'polypeptide(L)'
;MNKLFVSFFVILFSLLIQGCKQDMDLNPQDYFSGQQLVLAEDIQRGDIDGVEKLAPQTDLNKPGKQDMTLLFWALGNSINDNKTPSRLKIVTLLVKSGADPLQPRPQGKSSPAEFVLNADSADWINALLDGGLSPDAKDKTFHEPIIFETIKAKNTDTLEALLERGANINITDSLNSTLLFEALNYHAYDHVMLLLKRGADTEIRAKNGWTMGNQLQRYLERAKEGSDEYKKLNEIKELLIQHGGKWPPAPVKQ
;
A
#
# COMPACT_ATOMS: atom_id res chain seq x y z
N MET A 1 2.99 15.06 -29.68
CA MET A 1 3.88 13.88 -29.58
C MET A 1 4.18 13.42 -28.15
N ASN A 2 3.59 14.05 -27.11
CA ASN A 2 3.98 13.78 -25.71
C ASN A 2 3.04 12.88 -24.89
N LYS A 3 1.87 12.49 -25.41
CA LYS A 3 0.92 11.65 -24.66
C LYS A 3 1.26 10.15 -24.64
N LEU A 4 2.02 9.67 -25.64
CA LEU A 4 2.43 8.26 -25.72
C LEU A 4 3.56 7.91 -24.72
N PHE A 5 4.45 8.85 -24.43
CA PHE A 5 5.59 8.63 -23.53
C PHE A 5 5.17 8.52 -22.05
N VAL A 6 4.21 9.32 -21.61
CA VAL A 6 3.72 9.32 -20.22
C VAL A 6 2.96 8.03 -19.89
N SER A 7 2.18 7.52 -20.86
CA SER A 7 1.46 6.24 -20.71
C SER A 7 2.41 5.05 -20.66
N PHE A 8 3.53 5.10 -21.38
CA PHE A 8 4.54 4.04 -21.42
C PHE A 8 5.28 3.89 -20.07
N PHE A 9 5.57 4.99 -19.39
CA PHE A 9 6.31 4.97 -18.13
C PHE A 9 5.47 4.42 -16.95
N VAL A 10 4.18 4.71 -16.90
CA VAL A 10 3.28 4.15 -15.88
C VAL A 10 3.08 2.66 -16.08
N ILE A 11 2.95 2.20 -17.33
CA ILE A 11 2.84 0.77 -17.66
C ILE A 11 4.16 0.05 -17.36
N LEU A 12 5.30 0.68 -17.62
CA LEU A 12 6.62 0.08 -17.38
C LEU A 12 6.91 -0.09 -15.88
N PHE A 13 6.53 0.91 -15.05
CA PHE A 13 6.75 0.84 -13.60
C PHE A 13 5.79 -0.14 -12.90
N SER A 14 4.57 -0.32 -13.40
CA SER A 14 3.64 -1.36 -12.91
C SER A 14 4.05 -2.77 -13.33
N LEU A 15 4.75 -2.93 -14.47
CA LEU A 15 5.29 -4.22 -14.94
C LEU A 15 6.52 -4.69 -14.13
N LEU A 16 7.28 -3.77 -13.50
CA LEU A 16 8.44 -4.12 -12.68
C LEU A 16 8.05 -4.91 -11.41
N ILE A 17 6.87 -4.67 -10.86
CA ILE A 17 6.36 -5.42 -9.70
C ILE A 17 5.98 -6.86 -10.09
N GLN A 18 5.75 -7.13 -11.39
CA GLN A 18 5.34 -8.45 -11.88
C GLN A 18 6.49 -9.35 -12.35
N GLY A 19 7.73 -9.07 -11.94
CA GLY A 19 8.87 -9.98 -12.16
C GLY A 19 9.53 -9.93 -13.53
N CYS A 20 9.21 -8.95 -14.41
CA CYS A 20 10.03 -8.68 -15.59
C CYS A 20 11.24 -7.85 -15.19
N LYS A 21 12.40 -8.47 -15.08
CA LYS A 21 13.71 -7.78 -15.05
C LYS A 21 13.91 -7.07 -16.39
N GLN A 22 13.51 -5.83 -16.47
CA GLN A 22 13.96 -4.92 -17.49
C GLN A 22 14.93 -3.97 -16.80
N ASP A 23 16.24 -4.14 -17.03
CA ASP A 23 17.26 -3.19 -16.59
C ASP A 23 16.93 -1.84 -17.25
N MET A 24 16.19 -1.02 -16.53
CA MET A 24 16.03 0.38 -16.90
C MET A 24 17.25 1.11 -16.37
N ASP A 25 18.21 1.32 -17.25
CA ASP A 25 19.35 2.20 -16.99
C ASP A 25 18.83 3.66 -16.99
N LEU A 26 18.16 4.02 -15.88
CA LEU A 26 17.61 5.35 -15.69
C LEU A 26 18.74 6.31 -15.35
N ASN A 27 18.98 7.30 -16.21
CA ASN A 27 19.96 8.33 -15.93
C ASN A 27 19.35 9.41 -15.01
N PRO A 28 19.91 9.68 -13.80
CA PRO A 28 19.37 10.68 -12.88
C PRO A 28 19.33 12.10 -13.48
N GLN A 29 20.20 12.43 -14.45
CA GLN A 29 20.22 13.72 -15.15
C GLN A 29 18.97 13.95 -16.01
N ASP A 30 18.26 12.89 -16.39
CA ASP A 30 17.00 13.00 -17.13
C ASP A 30 15.85 13.51 -16.25
N TYR A 31 15.98 13.38 -14.93
CA TYR A 31 14.94 13.74 -13.96
C TYR A 31 15.32 14.91 -13.06
N PHE A 32 16.57 14.99 -12.62
CA PHE A 32 17.00 15.91 -11.58
C PHE A 32 18.06 16.89 -12.07
N SER A 33 18.25 17.98 -11.32
CA SER A 33 19.29 18.98 -11.54
C SER A 33 19.78 19.57 -10.21
N GLY A 34 20.94 20.23 -10.24
CA GLY A 34 21.50 20.86 -9.03
C GLY A 34 21.73 19.86 -7.90
N GLN A 35 21.39 20.25 -6.67
CA GLN A 35 21.61 19.42 -5.49
C GLN A 35 20.80 18.12 -5.50
N GLN A 36 19.58 18.14 -6.05
CA GLN A 36 18.78 16.92 -6.20
C GLN A 36 19.47 15.91 -7.13
N LEU A 37 20.18 16.35 -8.17
CA LEU A 37 20.93 15.46 -9.05
C LEU A 37 22.05 14.75 -8.29
N VAL A 38 22.85 15.51 -7.50
CA VAL A 38 23.94 14.91 -6.70
C VAL A 38 23.40 13.85 -5.74
N LEU A 39 22.31 14.15 -5.06
CA LEU A 39 21.65 13.19 -4.15
C LEU A 39 21.07 11.98 -4.92
N ALA A 40 20.49 12.18 -6.10
CA ALA A 40 19.97 11.10 -6.94
C ALA A 40 21.09 10.15 -7.43
N GLU A 41 22.28 10.70 -7.73
CA GLU A 41 23.47 9.91 -8.06
C GLU A 41 23.97 9.10 -6.86
N ASP A 42 23.98 9.67 -5.62
CA ASP A 42 24.32 8.95 -4.41
C ASP A 42 23.33 7.81 -4.13
N ILE A 43 22.03 8.08 -4.30
CA ILE A 43 20.97 7.07 -4.20
C ILE A 43 21.23 5.94 -5.21
N GLN A 44 21.53 6.27 -6.47
CA GLN A 44 21.77 5.29 -7.53
C GLN A 44 23.02 4.44 -7.26
N ARG A 45 24.07 5.00 -6.70
CA ARG A 45 25.28 4.27 -6.31
C ARG A 45 25.10 3.43 -5.02
N GLY A 46 24.02 3.68 -4.26
CA GLY A 46 23.83 3.06 -2.94
C GLY A 46 24.73 3.64 -1.85
N ASP A 47 25.20 4.87 -2.04
CA ASP A 47 26.07 5.59 -1.11
C ASP A 47 25.27 6.11 0.07
N ILE A 48 25.22 5.32 1.15
CA ILE A 48 24.49 5.64 2.37
C ILE A 48 25.03 6.91 3.01
N ASP A 49 26.35 7.08 3.09
CA ASP A 49 26.99 8.20 3.76
C ASP A 49 26.74 9.51 3.00
N GLY A 50 26.80 9.45 1.65
CA GLY A 50 26.43 10.55 0.78
C GLY A 50 24.98 10.97 0.97
N VAL A 51 24.06 10.02 1.00
CA VAL A 51 22.63 10.27 1.22
C VAL A 51 22.39 10.87 2.61
N GLU A 52 22.97 10.31 3.67
CA GLU A 52 22.80 10.81 5.03
C GLU A 52 23.27 12.26 5.19
N LYS A 53 24.35 12.62 4.51
CA LYS A 53 24.90 13.97 4.50
C LYS A 53 24.05 14.96 3.70
N LEU A 54 23.57 14.56 2.51
CA LEU A 54 22.93 15.49 1.56
C LEU A 54 21.42 15.59 1.74
N ALA A 55 20.73 14.54 2.17
CA ALA A 55 19.28 14.53 2.29
C ALA A 55 18.74 15.67 3.17
N PRO A 56 19.30 15.97 4.38
CA PRO A 56 18.80 17.07 5.22
C PRO A 56 18.93 18.46 4.61
N GLN A 57 19.79 18.64 3.59
CA GLN A 57 20.08 19.90 2.94
C GLN A 57 19.39 20.07 1.59
N THR A 58 18.64 19.03 1.15
CA THR A 58 18.03 18.97 -0.18
C THR A 58 16.52 19.09 -0.06
N ASP A 59 15.88 19.83 -0.97
CA ASP A 59 14.42 19.79 -1.10
C ASP A 59 13.98 18.43 -1.66
N LEU A 60 13.63 17.50 -0.75
CA LEU A 60 13.32 16.12 -1.06
C LEU A 60 11.95 15.96 -1.74
N ASN A 61 11.06 16.95 -1.54
CA ASN A 61 9.67 16.85 -1.99
C ASN A 61 9.39 17.62 -3.29
N LYS A 62 10.36 18.44 -3.74
CA LYS A 62 10.26 19.08 -5.06
C LYS A 62 10.33 18.02 -6.16
N PRO A 63 9.30 17.89 -7.00
CA PRO A 63 9.35 16.93 -8.10
C PRO A 63 10.35 17.39 -9.16
N GLY A 64 11.12 16.45 -9.66
CA GLY A 64 11.93 16.59 -10.86
C GLY A 64 11.10 16.50 -12.14
N LYS A 65 11.76 16.33 -13.28
CA LYS A 65 11.05 16.09 -14.54
C LYS A 65 10.20 14.81 -14.45
N GLN A 66 9.09 14.79 -15.17
CA GLN A 66 8.13 13.67 -15.19
C GLN A 66 7.53 13.34 -13.80
N ASP A 67 7.47 14.32 -12.92
CA ASP A 67 6.95 14.19 -11.57
C ASP A 67 7.73 13.18 -10.69
N MET A 68 9.01 12.91 -11.03
CA MET A 68 9.87 12.02 -10.28
C MET A 68 10.32 12.69 -8.98
N THR A 69 10.01 12.11 -7.83
CA THR A 69 10.56 12.54 -6.55
C THR A 69 11.78 11.69 -6.17
N LEU A 70 12.65 12.20 -5.28
CA LEU A 70 13.82 11.46 -4.81
C LEU A 70 13.41 10.17 -4.07
N LEU A 71 12.25 10.15 -3.40
CA LEU A 71 11.75 8.96 -2.75
C LEU A 71 11.29 7.90 -3.77
N PHE A 72 10.59 8.27 -4.85
CA PHE A 72 10.29 7.34 -5.94
C PHE A 72 11.53 6.85 -6.65
N TRP A 73 12.54 7.71 -6.81
CA TRP A 73 13.84 7.33 -7.36
C TRP A 73 14.52 6.25 -6.52
N ALA A 74 14.53 6.42 -5.18
CA ALA A 74 15.10 5.44 -4.26
C ALA A 74 14.32 4.11 -4.27
N LEU A 75 12.99 4.16 -4.31
CA LEU A 75 12.15 2.96 -4.43
C LEU A 75 12.45 2.21 -5.75
N GLY A 76 12.53 2.92 -6.88
CA GLY A 76 12.88 2.33 -8.16
C GLY A 76 14.25 1.62 -8.14
N ASN A 77 15.26 2.27 -7.59
CA ASN A 77 16.59 1.66 -7.43
C ASN A 77 16.57 0.44 -6.49
N SER A 78 15.75 0.46 -5.43
CA SER A 78 15.62 -0.68 -4.51
C SER A 78 14.94 -1.89 -5.17
N ILE A 79 14.04 -1.68 -6.11
CA ILE A 79 13.40 -2.72 -6.91
C ILE A 79 14.42 -3.37 -7.85
N ASN A 80 15.18 -2.56 -8.57
CA ASN A 80 16.18 -3.03 -9.53
C ASN A 80 17.28 -3.87 -8.86
N ASP A 81 17.76 -3.47 -7.67
CA ASP A 81 18.79 -4.17 -6.91
C ASP A 81 18.23 -5.24 -5.97
N ASN A 82 17.03 -5.73 -6.23
CA ASN A 82 16.40 -6.82 -5.48
C ASN A 82 16.30 -6.56 -3.96
N LYS A 83 15.97 -5.32 -3.59
CA LYS A 83 15.71 -4.90 -2.20
C LYS A 83 16.88 -5.12 -1.23
N THR A 84 18.08 -4.83 -1.66
CA THR A 84 19.25 -4.97 -0.77
C THR A 84 19.07 -4.13 0.50
N PRO A 85 19.60 -4.57 1.66
CA PRO A 85 19.46 -3.83 2.92
C PRO A 85 19.94 -2.37 2.83
N SER A 86 20.99 -2.11 2.04
CA SER A 86 21.52 -0.76 1.80
C SER A 86 20.49 0.13 1.07
N ARG A 87 19.78 -0.43 0.07
CA ARG A 87 18.74 0.29 -0.68
C ARG A 87 17.54 0.63 0.20
N LEU A 88 17.08 -0.33 1.00
CA LEU A 88 15.99 -0.10 1.95
C LEU A 88 16.38 0.92 3.02
N LYS A 89 17.64 0.88 3.50
CA LYS A 89 18.15 1.89 4.43
C LYS A 89 18.13 3.30 3.83
N ILE A 90 18.46 3.45 2.53
CA ILE A 90 18.35 4.74 1.83
C ILE A 90 16.91 5.25 1.81
N VAL A 91 15.93 4.40 1.51
CA VAL A 91 14.50 4.76 1.57
C VAL A 91 14.15 5.28 2.97
N THR A 92 14.54 4.55 4.01
CA THR A 92 14.33 4.94 5.41
C THR A 92 14.97 6.30 5.74
N LEU A 93 16.22 6.52 5.31
CA LEU A 93 16.94 7.78 5.56
C LEU A 93 16.28 8.98 4.88
N LEU A 94 15.80 8.81 3.66
CA LEU A 94 15.08 9.88 2.95
C LEU A 94 13.81 10.28 3.71
N VAL A 95 13.01 9.32 4.17
CA VAL A 95 11.79 9.62 4.94
C VAL A 95 12.16 10.29 6.28
N LYS A 96 13.18 9.80 7.01
CA LYS A 96 13.69 10.45 8.24
C LYS A 96 14.17 11.87 8.00
N SER A 97 14.70 12.16 6.81
CA SER A 97 15.17 13.50 6.44
C SER A 97 14.06 14.41 5.91
N GLY A 98 12.81 13.95 5.88
CA GLY A 98 11.65 14.76 5.51
C GLY A 98 11.09 14.50 4.10
N ALA A 99 11.54 13.45 3.39
CA ALA A 99 10.84 13.02 2.20
C ALA A 99 9.44 12.52 2.59
N ASP A 100 8.43 13.01 1.89
CA ASP A 100 7.03 12.76 2.20
C ASP A 100 6.51 11.49 1.48
N PRO A 101 6.29 10.37 2.21
CA PRO A 101 5.80 9.15 1.61
C PRO A 101 4.34 9.23 1.14
N LEU A 102 3.60 10.26 1.58
CA LEU A 102 2.21 10.49 1.22
C LEU A 102 2.05 11.57 0.14
N GLN A 103 3.14 12.07 -0.43
CA GLN A 103 3.06 13.08 -1.48
C GLN A 103 2.43 12.49 -2.74
N PRO A 104 1.21 12.92 -3.14
CA PRO A 104 0.59 12.44 -4.36
C PRO A 104 1.35 12.97 -5.58
N ARG A 105 1.46 12.16 -6.61
CA ARG A 105 1.93 12.64 -7.91
C ARG A 105 0.79 13.35 -8.65
N PRO A 106 1.12 14.32 -9.53
CA PRO A 106 0.11 14.98 -10.36
C PRO A 106 -0.79 14.00 -11.13
N GLN A 107 -2.01 14.43 -11.45
CA GLN A 107 -3.02 13.65 -12.17
C GLN A 107 -3.55 12.42 -11.40
N GLY A 108 -3.60 12.46 -10.07
CA GLY A 108 -4.19 11.41 -9.25
C GLY A 108 -3.40 10.09 -9.24
N LYS A 109 -2.10 10.16 -9.54
CA LYS A 109 -1.22 9.00 -9.42
C LYS A 109 -0.87 8.77 -7.95
N SER A 110 -0.71 7.50 -7.59
CA SER A 110 -0.40 7.07 -6.22
C SER A 110 0.83 7.76 -5.62
N SER A 111 0.77 8.01 -4.33
CA SER A 111 1.93 8.39 -3.51
C SER A 111 2.92 7.22 -3.37
N PRO A 112 4.16 7.46 -2.89
CA PRO A 112 5.10 6.39 -2.55
C PRO A 112 4.51 5.31 -1.63
N ALA A 113 3.77 5.69 -0.59
CA ALA A 113 3.15 4.76 0.34
C ALA A 113 2.08 3.89 -0.33
N GLU A 114 1.12 4.51 -1.04
CA GLU A 114 0.09 3.77 -1.78
C GLU A 114 0.70 2.82 -2.82
N PHE A 115 1.81 3.23 -3.45
CA PHE A 115 2.49 2.41 -4.43
C PHE A 115 3.06 1.13 -3.80
N VAL A 116 3.76 1.21 -2.66
CA VAL A 116 4.38 0.05 -2.02
C VAL A 116 3.37 -0.84 -1.27
N LEU A 117 2.22 -0.29 -0.85
CA LEU A 117 1.16 -1.07 -0.21
C LEU A 117 0.47 -2.05 -1.16
N ASN A 118 0.53 -1.79 -2.46
CA ASN A 118 0.06 -2.71 -3.50
C ASN A 118 1.09 -3.80 -3.88
N ALA A 119 2.30 -3.76 -3.30
CA ALA A 119 3.35 -4.73 -3.60
C ALA A 119 3.14 -6.05 -2.87
N ASP A 120 3.73 -7.13 -3.42
CA ASP A 120 3.68 -8.47 -2.85
C ASP A 120 4.85 -8.71 -1.85
N SER A 121 5.33 -7.65 -1.17
CA SER A 121 6.41 -7.70 -0.19
C SER A 121 6.31 -6.54 0.79
N ALA A 122 6.51 -6.83 2.07
CA ALA A 122 6.51 -5.85 3.16
C ALA A 122 7.79 -5.00 3.26
N ASP A 123 8.85 -5.31 2.51
CA ASP A 123 10.17 -4.68 2.71
C ASP A 123 10.11 -3.16 2.53
N TRP A 124 9.43 -2.69 1.49
CA TRP A 124 9.35 -1.25 1.21
C TRP A 124 8.47 -0.51 2.19
N ILE A 125 7.29 -1.07 2.56
CA ILE A 125 6.43 -0.41 3.55
C ILE A 125 7.13 -0.39 4.91
N ASN A 126 7.87 -1.44 5.29
CA ASN A 126 8.67 -1.43 6.51
C ASN A 126 9.73 -0.33 6.48
N ALA A 127 10.41 -0.10 5.35
CA ALA A 127 11.38 0.98 5.21
C ALA A 127 10.74 2.37 5.38
N LEU A 128 9.51 2.58 4.87
CA LEU A 128 8.77 3.82 5.06
C LEU A 128 8.32 4.00 6.53
N LEU A 129 7.84 2.93 7.17
CA LEU A 129 7.45 2.94 8.59
C LEU A 129 8.66 3.18 9.51
N ASP A 130 9.81 2.56 9.22
CA ASP A 130 11.09 2.83 9.92
C ASP A 130 11.56 4.28 9.73
N GLY A 131 11.17 4.91 8.63
CA GLY A 131 11.41 6.32 8.35
C GLY A 131 10.52 7.27 9.11
N GLY A 132 9.40 6.81 9.65
CA GLY A 132 8.45 7.61 10.44
C GLY A 132 7.05 7.75 9.81
N LEU A 133 6.73 6.99 8.74
CA LEU A 133 5.36 6.90 8.25
C LEU A 133 4.48 6.29 9.36
N SER A 134 3.35 6.94 9.68
CA SER A 134 2.36 6.35 10.58
C SER A 134 1.64 5.17 9.91
N PRO A 135 1.44 4.04 10.60
CA PRO A 135 0.65 2.93 10.06
C PRO A 135 -0.84 3.29 9.86
N ASP A 136 -1.34 4.31 10.58
CA ASP A 136 -2.70 4.87 10.44
C ASP A 136 -2.75 6.14 9.58
N ALA A 137 -1.71 6.38 8.76
CA ALA A 137 -1.67 7.54 7.89
C ALA A 137 -2.86 7.56 6.92
N LYS A 138 -3.25 8.77 6.52
CA LYS A 138 -4.28 9.00 5.51
C LYS A 138 -3.66 9.60 4.25
N ASP A 139 -4.16 9.20 3.09
CA ASP A 139 -3.76 9.83 1.85
C ASP A 139 -4.10 11.32 1.83
N LYS A 140 -3.36 12.10 1.03
CA LYS A 140 -3.53 13.57 0.97
C LYS A 140 -4.60 14.02 -0.04
N THR A 141 -5.14 13.10 -0.82
CA THR A 141 -6.10 13.42 -1.88
C THR A 141 -7.55 13.25 -1.39
N PHE A 142 -7.84 12.10 -0.81
CA PHE A 142 -9.18 11.74 -0.36
C PHE A 142 -9.32 11.67 1.16
N HIS A 143 -8.20 11.77 1.89
CA HIS A 143 -8.11 11.60 3.35
C HIS A 143 -8.59 10.24 3.85
N GLU A 144 -8.46 9.22 3.00
CA GLU A 144 -8.76 7.85 3.37
C GLU A 144 -7.53 7.15 4.00
N PRO A 145 -7.73 6.22 4.94
CA PRO A 145 -6.62 5.48 5.55
C PRO A 145 -5.86 4.67 4.53
N ILE A 146 -4.54 4.82 4.45
CA ILE A 146 -3.70 4.14 3.44
C ILE A 146 -3.72 2.61 3.56
N ILE A 147 -4.07 2.07 4.74
CA ILE A 147 -4.18 0.62 4.96
C ILE A 147 -5.17 -0.05 4.00
N PHE A 148 -6.18 0.68 3.50
CA PHE A 148 -7.13 0.15 2.51
C PHE A 148 -6.46 -0.19 1.16
N GLU A 149 -5.30 0.38 0.87
CA GLU A 149 -4.54 0.05 -0.33
C GLU A 149 -4.00 -1.39 -0.32
N THR A 150 -3.79 -1.97 0.87
CA THR A 150 -3.28 -3.35 1.00
C THR A 150 -4.18 -4.41 0.36
N ILE A 151 -5.49 -4.15 0.26
CA ILE A 151 -6.46 -5.08 -0.36
C ILE A 151 -6.13 -5.37 -1.83
N LYS A 152 -5.39 -4.48 -2.49
CA LYS A 152 -5.02 -4.60 -3.90
C LYS A 152 -3.78 -5.50 -4.11
N ALA A 153 -3.03 -5.79 -3.04
CA ALA A 153 -1.89 -6.71 -3.08
C ALA A 153 -2.36 -8.17 -3.27
N LYS A 154 -1.52 -9.02 -3.86
CA LYS A 154 -1.86 -10.43 -4.09
C LYS A 154 -1.73 -11.29 -2.84
N ASN A 155 -0.98 -10.83 -1.84
CA ASN A 155 -0.77 -11.48 -0.56
C ASN A 155 -1.04 -10.51 0.59
N THR A 156 -0.88 -10.95 1.83
CA THR A 156 -1.18 -10.17 3.03
C THR A 156 0.04 -9.49 3.66
N ASP A 157 1.22 -9.57 3.05
CA ASP A 157 2.49 -9.15 3.66
C ASP A 157 2.49 -7.67 4.08
N THR A 158 1.97 -6.78 3.22
CA THR A 158 1.90 -5.34 3.50
C THR A 158 0.88 -5.02 4.58
N LEU A 159 -0.25 -5.74 4.62
CA LEU A 159 -1.24 -5.61 5.69
C LEU A 159 -0.67 -6.08 7.02
N GLU A 160 0.00 -7.24 7.05
CA GLU A 160 0.63 -7.76 8.25
C GLU A 160 1.66 -6.77 8.81
N ALA A 161 2.50 -6.19 7.95
CA ALA A 161 3.49 -5.20 8.35
C ALA A 161 2.85 -3.97 9.03
N LEU A 162 1.76 -3.44 8.49
CA LEU A 162 1.04 -2.32 9.11
C LEU A 162 0.45 -2.71 10.47
N LEU A 163 -0.19 -3.89 10.57
CA LEU A 163 -0.77 -4.37 11.83
C LEU A 163 0.30 -4.63 12.90
N GLU A 164 1.44 -5.17 12.54
CA GLU A 164 2.59 -5.38 13.45
C GLU A 164 3.19 -4.07 13.96
N ARG A 165 3.05 -3.00 13.19
CA ARG A 165 3.46 -1.64 13.59
C ARG A 165 2.36 -0.86 14.30
N GLY A 166 1.26 -1.53 14.67
CA GLY A 166 0.19 -0.98 15.51
C GLY A 166 -0.90 -0.23 14.74
N ALA A 167 -1.07 -0.51 13.44
CA ALA A 167 -2.24 0.00 12.71
C ALA A 167 -3.53 -0.37 13.43
N ASN A 168 -4.47 0.57 13.49
CA ASN A 168 -5.79 0.31 14.04
C ASN A 168 -6.58 -0.60 13.08
N ILE A 169 -6.69 -1.88 13.45
CA ILE A 169 -7.38 -2.91 12.66
C ILE A 169 -8.85 -2.57 12.36
N ASN A 170 -9.46 -1.71 13.19
CA ASN A 170 -10.85 -1.28 13.09
C ASN A 170 -11.01 0.14 12.52
N ILE A 171 -9.94 0.70 11.93
CA ILE A 171 -10.02 2.00 11.25
C ILE A 171 -11.06 1.94 10.14
N THR A 172 -11.80 3.03 9.96
CA THR A 172 -12.86 3.12 8.94
C THR A 172 -12.54 4.16 7.89
N ASP A 173 -13.05 3.93 6.70
CA ASP A 173 -13.08 4.89 5.60
C ASP A 173 -14.16 5.99 5.80
N SER A 174 -14.31 6.86 4.82
CA SER A 174 -15.32 7.92 4.80
C SER A 174 -16.77 7.41 4.79
N LEU A 175 -17.00 6.15 4.43
CA LEU A 175 -18.29 5.47 4.45
C LEU A 175 -18.52 4.67 5.74
N ASN A 176 -17.64 4.83 6.74
CA ASN A 176 -17.62 4.05 7.97
C ASN A 176 -17.47 2.54 7.72
N SER A 177 -16.94 2.15 6.55
CA SER A 177 -16.61 0.76 6.27
C SER A 177 -15.27 0.42 6.90
N THR A 178 -15.15 -0.76 7.53
CA THR A 178 -13.86 -1.28 8.02
C THR A 178 -13.07 -1.93 6.89
N LEU A 179 -11.76 -2.07 7.08
CA LEU A 179 -10.93 -2.83 6.16
C LEU A 179 -11.44 -4.27 5.97
N LEU A 180 -11.93 -4.91 7.04
CA LEU A 180 -12.55 -6.24 7.00
C LEU A 180 -13.76 -6.28 6.06
N PHE A 181 -14.65 -5.27 6.14
CA PHE A 181 -15.82 -5.16 5.27
C PHE A 181 -15.41 -4.96 3.81
N GLU A 182 -14.46 -4.05 3.54
CA GLU A 182 -14.00 -3.79 2.18
C GLU A 182 -13.19 -4.95 1.60
N ALA A 183 -12.35 -5.63 2.38
CA ALA A 183 -11.64 -6.83 1.93
C ALA A 183 -12.62 -7.91 1.44
N LEU A 184 -13.76 -8.09 2.11
CA LEU A 184 -14.80 -9.00 1.66
C LEU A 184 -15.48 -8.51 0.37
N ASN A 185 -15.75 -7.21 0.24
CA ASN A 185 -16.30 -6.60 -0.98
C ASN A 185 -15.41 -6.78 -2.21
N TYR A 186 -14.10 -6.71 -2.01
CA TYR A 186 -13.10 -6.90 -3.06
C TYR A 186 -12.73 -8.37 -3.29
N HIS A 187 -13.39 -9.33 -2.59
CA HIS A 187 -13.07 -10.76 -2.65
C HIS A 187 -11.60 -11.08 -2.25
N ALA A 188 -10.98 -10.21 -1.47
CA ALA A 188 -9.64 -10.40 -0.93
C ALA A 188 -9.69 -11.35 0.29
N TYR A 189 -10.06 -12.61 0.05
CA TYR A 189 -10.41 -13.57 1.10
C TYR A 189 -9.27 -13.88 2.07
N ASP A 190 -8.02 -13.86 1.62
CA ASP A 190 -6.87 -14.07 2.50
C ASP A 190 -6.71 -12.91 3.48
N HIS A 191 -6.96 -11.66 3.03
CA HIS A 191 -7.01 -10.48 3.90
C HIS A 191 -8.17 -10.58 4.91
N VAL A 192 -9.35 -11.02 4.47
CA VAL A 192 -10.51 -11.25 5.36
C VAL A 192 -10.14 -12.24 6.47
N MET A 193 -9.54 -13.37 6.11
CA MET A 193 -9.15 -14.41 7.09
C MET A 193 -8.07 -13.92 8.04
N LEU A 194 -7.09 -13.16 7.55
CA LEU A 194 -6.07 -12.55 8.39
C LEU A 194 -6.70 -11.59 9.41
N LEU A 195 -7.56 -10.67 8.94
CA LEU A 195 -8.20 -9.67 9.78
C LEU A 195 -9.07 -10.31 10.87
N LEU A 196 -9.84 -11.36 10.54
CA LEU A 196 -10.62 -12.13 11.53
C LEU A 196 -9.70 -12.77 12.57
N LYS A 197 -8.63 -13.45 12.15
CA LYS A 197 -7.64 -14.08 13.05
C LYS A 197 -6.94 -13.07 13.96
N ARG A 198 -6.77 -11.84 13.51
CA ARG A 198 -6.17 -10.74 14.29
C ARG A 198 -7.18 -9.97 15.14
N GLY A 199 -8.45 -10.38 15.17
CA GLY A 199 -9.49 -9.85 16.05
C GLY A 199 -10.17 -8.58 15.55
N ALA A 200 -10.27 -8.38 14.24
CA ALA A 200 -11.06 -7.29 13.68
C ALA A 200 -12.52 -7.39 14.13
N ASP A 201 -13.11 -6.23 14.50
CA ASP A 201 -14.50 -6.16 14.94
C ASP A 201 -15.46 -6.37 13.76
N THR A 202 -16.24 -7.43 13.83
CA THR A 202 -17.20 -7.84 12.80
C THR A 202 -18.54 -7.10 12.89
N GLU A 203 -18.80 -6.38 13.99
CA GLU A 203 -20.09 -5.73 14.27
C GLU A 203 -20.10 -4.23 13.91
N ILE A 204 -18.98 -3.65 13.54
CA ILE A 204 -18.93 -2.26 13.05
C ILE A 204 -19.80 -2.15 11.81
N ARG A 205 -20.66 -1.12 11.79
CA ARG A 205 -21.61 -0.89 10.70
C ARG A 205 -21.12 0.20 9.78
N ALA A 206 -21.11 -0.08 8.49
CA ALA A 206 -20.97 0.94 7.48
C ALA A 206 -22.16 1.91 7.48
N LYS A 207 -22.06 3.05 6.80
CA LYS A 207 -23.14 4.07 6.72
C LYS A 207 -24.47 3.52 6.19
N ASN A 208 -24.44 2.48 5.38
CA ASN A 208 -25.65 1.79 4.89
C ASN A 208 -26.28 0.86 5.94
N GLY A 209 -25.73 0.80 7.16
CA GLY A 209 -26.20 -0.04 8.25
C GLY A 209 -25.73 -1.51 8.21
N TRP A 210 -24.92 -1.91 7.21
CA TRP A 210 -24.45 -3.27 7.04
C TRP A 210 -23.21 -3.55 7.91
N THR A 211 -23.13 -4.76 8.43
CA THR A 211 -21.91 -5.34 9.00
C THR A 211 -21.24 -6.27 7.98
N MET A 212 -20.02 -6.68 8.28
CA MET A 212 -19.32 -7.74 7.51
C MET A 212 -20.18 -9.01 7.44
N GLY A 213 -20.87 -9.40 8.52
CA GLY A 213 -21.77 -10.55 8.56
C GLY A 213 -22.94 -10.44 7.57
N ASN A 214 -23.57 -9.25 7.45
CA ASN A 214 -24.64 -9.03 6.48
C ASN A 214 -24.15 -9.20 5.03
N GLN A 215 -22.96 -8.69 4.73
CA GLN A 215 -22.36 -8.82 3.40
C GLN A 215 -22.00 -10.28 3.09
N LEU A 216 -21.43 -10.99 4.05
CA LEU A 216 -21.08 -12.41 3.92
C LEU A 216 -22.32 -13.27 3.69
N GLN A 217 -23.42 -13.04 4.42
CA GLN A 217 -24.68 -13.74 4.21
C GLN A 217 -25.19 -13.54 2.79
N ARG A 218 -25.20 -12.30 2.30
CA ARG A 218 -25.61 -11.97 0.93
C ARG A 218 -24.77 -12.69 -0.13
N TYR A 219 -23.47 -12.84 0.09
CA TYR A 219 -22.61 -13.58 -0.84
C TYR A 219 -22.88 -15.08 -0.80
N LEU A 220 -23.08 -15.67 0.39
CA LEU A 220 -23.43 -17.09 0.56
C LEU A 220 -24.75 -17.43 -0.13
N GLU A 221 -25.76 -16.55 -0.05
CA GLU A 221 -27.07 -16.75 -0.68
C GLU A 221 -27.00 -16.72 -2.23
N ARG A 222 -25.97 -16.10 -2.79
CA ARG A 222 -25.77 -15.97 -4.24
C ARG A 222 -24.77 -16.96 -4.82
N ALA A 223 -23.85 -17.44 -4.00
CA ALA A 223 -22.84 -18.38 -4.42
C ALA A 223 -23.47 -19.73 -4.77
N LYS A 224 -23.01 -20.34 -5.86
CA LYS A 224 -23.47 -21.68 -6.24
C LYS A 224 -22.98 -22.69 -5.22
N GLU A 225 -23.91 -23.45 -4.64
CA GLU A 225 -23.59 -24.50 -3.67
C GLU A 225 -22.54 -25.47 -4.23
N GLY A 226 -21.52 -25.79 -3.43
CA GLY A 226 -20.40 -26.65 -3.79
C GLY A 226 -19.31 -26.01 -4.65
N SER A 227 -19.47 -24.76 -5.12
CA SER A 227 -18.39 -24.02 -5.79
C SER A 227 -17.24 -23.71 -4.83
N ASP A 228 -16.07 -23.40 -5.39
CA ASP A 228 -14.91 -23.02 -4.56
C ASP A 228 -15.14 -21.70 -3.83
N GLU A 229 -15.84 -20.75 -4.44
CA GLU A 229 -16.28 -19.53 -3.78
C GLU A 229 -17.19 -19.82 -2.59
N TYR A 230 -18.21 -20.67 -2.76
CA TYR A 230 -19.12 -21.08 -1.68
C TYR A 230 -18.37 -21.74 -0.51
N LYS A 231 -17.39 -22.60 -0.80
CA LYS A 231 -16.54 -23.23 0.23
C LYS A 231 -15.74 -22.17 0.98
N LYS A 232 -15.11 -21.23 0.25
CA LYS A 232 -14.30 -20.16 0.84
C LYS A 232 -15.13 -19.23 1.73
N LEU A 233 -16.33 -18.84 1.27
CA LEU A 233 -17.25 -18.03 2.05
C LEU A 233 -17.73 -18.75 3.33
N ASN A 234 -17.95 -20.08 3.28
CA ASN A 234 -18.26 -20.86 4.50
C ASN A 234 -17.06 -20.93 5.45
N GLU A 235 -15.84 -21.06 4.94
CA GLU A 235 -14.62 -20.98 5.76
C GLU A 235 -14.53 -19.65 6.51
N ILE A 236 -14.81 -18.55 5.83
CA ILE A 236 -14.87 -17.20 6.41
C ILE A 236 -15.99 -17.12 7.46
N LYS A 237 -17.16 -17.71 7.18
CA LYS A 237 -18.27 -17.76 8.15
C LYS A 237 -17.88 -18.48 9.44
N GLU A 238 -17.24 -19.64 9.33
CA GLU A 238 -16.77 -20.38 10.49
C GLU A 238 -15.73 -19.57 11.29
N LEU A 239 -14.78 -18.90 10.61
CA LEU A 239 -13.84 -18.01 11.28
C LEU A 239 -14.52 -16.82 11.95
N LEU A 240 -15.52 -16.21 11.32
CA LEU A 240 -16.30 -15.12 11.91
C LEU A 240 -16.93 -15.58 13.22
N ILE A 241 -17.60 -16.73 13.22
CA ILE A 241 -18.25 -17.30 14.42
C ILE A 241 -17.21 -17.63 15.50
N GLN A 242 -16.10 -18.26 15.11
CA GLN A 242 -15.01 -18.64 16.01
C GLN A 242 -14.38 -17.42 16.71
N HIS A 243 -14.35 -16.27 16.05
CA HIS A 243 -13.83 -15.02 16.59
C HIS A 243 -14.90 -14.10 17.19
N GLY A 244 -16.07 -14.63 17.51
CA GLY A 244 -17.13 -13.96 18.28
C GLY A 244 -18.12 -13.12 17.46
N GLY A 245 -18.03 -13.19 16.13
CA GLY A 245 -19.02 -12.56 15.25
C GLY A 245 -20.38 -13.23 15.32
N LYS A 246 -21.43 -12.45 15.16
CA LYS A 246 -22.82 -12.94 15.24
C LYS A 246 -23.25 -13.60 13.93
N TRP A 247 -23.80 -14.83 14.06
CA TRP A 247 -24.41 -15.53 12.94
C TRP A 247 -25.72 -16.22 13.33
N PRO A 248 -26.84 -16.02 12.61
CA PRO A 248 -26.98 -15.06 11.50
C PRO A 248 -26.76 -13.61 11.95
N PRO A 249 -26.35 -12.73 11.05
CA PRO A 249 -26.11 -11.33 11.40
C PRO A 249 -27.42 -10.63 11.77
N ALA A 250 -27.33 -9.62 12.62
CA ALA A 250 -28.51 -8.82 12.95
C ALA A 250 -29.08 -8.13 11.69
N PRO A 251 -30.42 -8.05 11.56
CA PRO A 251 -31.04 -7.39 10.41
C PRO A 251 -30.54 -5.95 10.23
N VAL A 252 -30.43 -5.53 8.99
CA VAL A 252 -30.15 -4.13 8.65
C VAL A 252 -31.40 -3.32 9.01
N LYS A 253 -31.27 -2.36 9.90
CA LYS A 253 -32.38 -1.42 10.18
C LYS A 253 -32.53 -0.52 8.95
N GLN A 254 -33.71 -0.56 8.35
CA GLN A 254 -34.10 0.36 7.29
C GLN A 254 -34.23 1.79 7.83
#